data_e25bc26328d7e61a879e0d7e56c1c686
#
_entry.id   e25bc26328d7e61a879e0d7e56c1c686
#
_cell.length_a   1.000
_cell.length_b   1.000
_cell.length_c   1.000
_cell.angle_alpha   90.00
_cell.angle_beta   90.00
_cell.angle_gamma   90.00
#
_symmetry.space_group_name_H-M   'P 1'
#
loop_
_entity.id
_entity.type
_entity.pdbx_description
1 polymer ?
#
loop_
_entity_poly.entity_id
_entity_poly.type
_entity_poly.pdbx_seq_one_letter_code
_entity_poly.pdbx_strand_id
1 'polypeptide(L)'
;LRSNADDPGPQHELSLIPFPVQEIFGDQLRTFDAVLFVNFAYAPYRGLEIERFLPNLRDYVRNGGALAMIGGEQSFGDGRYGETPLAEVLPVAPVDGTGMSEGDTKPRLTAEGRRHPVTSLAPGDGPNEAAWGGLPPVSAVNLTRALPPGSGAAVLLEAIRDLDDSVEL
;
A
#
# COMPACT_ATOMS: atom_id res chain seq x y z
N LEU A 1 32.22 -41.20 -24.25
CA LEU A 1 32.20 -40.25 -23.12
C LEU A 1 30.93 -39.41 -23.29
N ARG A 2 29.89 -39.76 -22.54
CA ARG A 2 28.67 -38.96 -22.41
C ARG A 2 28.86 -38.11 -21.16
N SER A 3 28.84 -36.79 -21.30
CA SER A 3 28.81 -35.88 -20.19
C SER A 3 27.39 -35.80 -19.63
N ASN A 4 27.19 -36.29 -18.41
CA ASN A 4 26.01 -36.02 -17.61
C ASN A 4 26.04 -34.56 -17.18
N ALA A 5 25.23 -33.75 -17.87
CA ALA A 5 24.98 -32.36 -17.51
C ALA A 5 23.53 -32.20 -17.03
N ASP A 6 23.10 -33.07 -16.11
CA ASP A 6 21.79 -32.94 -15.44
C ASP A 6 21.91 -33.46 -14.00
N ASP A 7 22.82 -32.83 -13.22
CA ASP A 7 22.72 -32.89 -11.79
C ASP A 7 22.18 -31.51 -11.34
N PRO A 8 20.90 -31.40 -11.00
CA PRO A 8 20.41 -30.23 -10.30
C PRO A 8 21.05 -30.29 -8.93
N GLY A 9 22.11 -29.49 -8.73
CA GLY A 9 22.76 -29.32 -7.44
C GLY A 9 21.72 -29.15 -6.34
N PRO A 10 22.08 -29.39 -5.07
CA PRO A 10 21.14 -29.44 -3.97
C PRO A 10 20.33 -28.13 -4.02
N GLN A 11 19.06 -28.25 -4.39
CA GLN A 11 18.10 -27.21 -4.12
C GLN A 11 18.18 -27.02 -2.60
N HIS A 12 18.80 -25.92 -2.19
CA HIS A 12 18.60 -25.43 -0.85
C HIS A 12 17.08 -25.33 -0.70
N GLU A 13 16.48 -26.32 -0.09
CA GLU A 13 15.19 -26.19 0.54
C GLU A 13 15.37 -25.04 1.53
N LEU A 14 15.11 -23.83 1.05
CA LEU A 14 14.74 -22.73 1.93
C LEU A 14 13.54 -23.29 2.68
N SER A 15 13.77 -23.77 3.89
CA SER A 15 12.71 -24.09 4.83
C SER A 15 11.96 -22.78 5.02
N LEU A 16 10.95 -22.57 4.17
CA LEU A 16 10.04 -21.45 4.29
C LEU A 16 9.36 -21.68 5.64
N ILE A 17 9.81 -20.94 6.63
CA ILE A 17 9.06 -20.83 7.88
C ILE A 17 7.69 -20.34 7.43
N PRO A 18 6.63 -21.11 7.64
CA PRO A 18 5.30 -20.70 7.23
C PRO A 18 5.04 -19.30 7.80
N PHE A 19 4.57 -18.40 6.97
CA PHE A 19 4.22 -17.06 7.43
C PHE A 19 3.19 -17.20 8.59
N PRO A 20 3.48 -16.68 9.79
CA PRO A 20 2.69 -16.94 10.99
C PRO A 20 1.39 -16.15 11.01
N VAL A 21 0.48 -16.50 10.08
CA VAL A 21 -0.81 -15.78 9.86
C VAL A 21 -1.65 -15.75 11.12
N GLN A 22 -1.78 -16.90 11.79
CA GLN A 22 -2.62 -17.02 12.97
C GLN A 22 -2.09 -16.19 14.15
N GLU A 23 -0.78 -16.22 14.36
CA GLU A 23 -0.15 -15.49 15.44
C GLU A 23 -0.23 -13.98 15.21
N ILE A 24 0.07 -13.51 13.99
CA ILE A 24 0.12 -12.07 13.68
C ILE A 24 -1.29 -11.49 13.58
N PHE A 25 -2.18 -12.11 12.82
CA PHE A 25 -3.52 -11.56 12.55
C PHE A 25 -4.61 -12.09 13.49
N GLY A 26 -4.27 -13.04 14.35
CA GLY A 26 -5.14 -13.58 15.40
C GLY A 26 -4.74 -13.07 16.78
N ASP A 27 -4.00 -13.91 17.49
CA ASP A 27 -3.78 -13.76 18.93
C ASP A 27 -2.95 -12.52 19.31
N GLN A 28 -1.94 -12.18 18.49
CA GLN A 28 -1.00 -11.11 18.78
C GLN A 28 -1.35 -9.77 18.11
N LEU A 29 -2.35 -9.72 17.24
CA LEU A 29 -2.66 -8.51 16.49
C LEU A 29 -2.84 -7.27 17.38
N ARG A 30 -3.47 -7.43 18.53
CA ARG A 30 -3.72 -6.32 19.47
C ARG A 30 -2.49 -5.85 20.25
N THR A 31 -1.36 -6.56 20.14
CA THR A 31 -0.11 -6.18 20.77
C THR A 31 0.73 -5.25 19.91
N PHE A 32 0.35 -5.08 18.64
CA PHE A 32 1.03 -4.16 17.73
C PHE A 32 0.40 -2.77 17.80
N ASP A 33 1.23 -1.73 17.75
CA ASP A 33 0.79 -0.34 17.63
C ASP A 33 0.34 0.00 16.22
N ALA A 34 0.95 -0.63 15.21
CA ALA A 34 0.62 -0.43 13.81
C ALA A 34 0.93 -1.67 12.97
N VAL A 35 0.15 -1.85 11.92
CA VAL A 35 0.36 -2.86 10.88
C VAL A 35 0.69 -2.14 9.57
N LEU A 36 1.79 -2.51 8.91
CA LEU A 36 2.20 -1.95 7.64
C LEU A 36 2.15 -3.01 6.54
N PHE A 37 1.31 -2.80 5.56
CA PHE A 37 1.29 -3.58 4.33
C PHE A 37 2.14 -2.88 3.27
N VAL A 38 3.29 -3.46 2.96
CA VAL A 38 4.21 -2.94 1.94
C VAL A 38 4.11 -3.82 0.72
N ASN A 39 3.38 -3.40 -0.29
CA ASN A 39 3.10 -4.20 -1.49
C ASN A 39 2.69 -5.64 -1.14
N PHE A 40 1.85 -5.79 -0.12
CA PHE A 40 1.52 -7.09 0.45
C PHE A 40 0.42 -7.78 -0.34
N ALA A 41 0.71 -8.99 -0.86
CA ALA A 41 -0.28 -9.85 -1.49
C ALA A 41 -0.81 -10.85 -0.46
N TYR A 42 -2.09 -10.83 -0.15
CA TYR A 42 -2.70 -11.84 0.72
C TYR A 42 -3.06 -13.13 -0.05
N ALA A 43 -3.29 -13.03 -1.35
CA ALA A 43 -3.73 -14.16 -2.17
C ALA A 43 -2.81 -15.40 -2.10
N PRO A 44 -1.46 -15.29 -2.09
CA PRO A 44 -0.59 -16.44 -1.91
C PRO A 44 -0.78 -17.18 -0.58
N TYR A 45 -1.31 -16.49 0.44
CA TYR A 45 -1.52 -17.06 1.78
C TYR A 45 -2.93 -17.61 1.99
N ARG A 46 -3.74 -17.74 0.94
CA ARG A 46 -5.08 -18.36 1.02
C ARG A 46 -5.03 -19.77 1.60
N GLY A 47 -4.00 -20.54 1.26
CA GLY A 47 -3.75 -21.87 1.86
C GLY A 47 -3.51 -21.84 3.37
N LEU A 48 -3.14 -20.69 3.95
CA LEU A 48 -3.00 -20.45 5.38
C LEU A 48 -4.23 -19.71 5.95
N GLU A 49 -5.33 -19.68 5.21
CA GLU A 49 -6.61 -19.10 5.61
C GLU A 49 -6.55 -17.62 6.02
N ILE A 50 -5.62 -16.84 5.46
CA ILE A 50 -5.45 -15.42 5.82
C ILE A 50 -6.76 -14.62 5.71
N GLU A 51 -7.63 -14.98 4.78
CA GLU A 51 -8.91 -14.32 4.57
C GLU A 51 -9.83 -14.41 5.81
N ARG A 52 -9.66 -15.42 6.65
CA ARG A 52 -10.39 -15.57 7.92
C ARG A 52 -9.95 -14.54 8.97
N PHE A 53 -8.76 -13.97 8.81
CA PHE A 53 -8.18 -13.03 9.76
C PHE A 53 -8.30 -11.57 9.31
N LEU A 54 -8.65 -11.31 8.04
CA LEU A 54 -8.86 -9.93 7.56
C LEU A 54 -9.97 -9.18 8.34
N PRO A 55 -11.07 -9.82 8.78
CA PRO A 55 -12.01 -9.17 9.68
C PRO A 55 -11.38 -8.72 11.00
N ASN A 56 -10.44 -9.49 11.56
CA ASN A 56 -9.75 -9.10 12.79
C ASN A 56 -8.93 -7.82 12.60
N LEU A 57 -8.26 -7.70 11.44
CA LEU A 57 -7.50 -6.50 11.12
C LEU A 57 -8.41 -5.28 10.90
N ARG A 58 -9.55 -5.45 10.23
CA ARG A 58 -10.57 -4.40 10.16
C ARG A 58 -11.01 -3.95 11.56
N ASP A 59 -11.35 -4.91 12.42
CA ASP A 59 -11.82 -4.63 13.77
C ASP A 59 -10.72 -4.02 14.65
N TYR A 60 -9.47 -4.42 14.44
CA TYR A 60 -8.31 -3.80 15.08
C TYR A 60 -8.23 -2.30 14.73
N VAL A 61 -8.37 -1.94 13.45
CA VAL A 61 -8.37 -0.54 13.00
C VAL A 61 -9.57 0.23 13.57
N ARG A 62 -10.78 -0.35 13.55
CA ARG A 62 -11.99 0.25 14.12
C ARG A 62 -11.88 0.51 15.62
N ASN A 63 -11.09 -0.28 16.31
CA ASN A 63 -10.84 -0.14 17.74
C ASN A 63 -9.61 0.73 18.09
N GLY A 64 -9.08 1.48 17.12
CA GLY A 64 -8.02 2.46 17.32
C GLY A 64 -6.61 1.98 16.97
N GLY A 65 -6.45 0.79 16.39
CA GLY A 65 -5.19 0.35 15.82
C GLY A 65 -4.86 1.08 14.52
N ALA A 66 -3.60 1.13 14.15
CA ALA A 66 -3.15 1.78 12.92
C ALA A 66 -2.86 0.77 11.81
N LEU A 67 -3.34 1.06 10.60
CA LEU A 67 -3.00 0.33 9.38
C LEU A 67 -2.44 1.31 8.35
N ALA A 68 -1.26 1.02 7.81
CA ALA A 68 -0.72 1.71 6.65
C ALA A 68 -0.62 0.74 5.48
N MET A 69 -1.17 1.12 4.32
CA MET A 69 -1.00 0.38 3.08
C MET A 69 -0.11 1.20 2.14
N ILE A 70 1.08 0.67 1.86
CA ILE A 70 2.04 1.26 0.93
C ILE A 70 1.81 0.64 -0.44
N GLY A 71 1.65 1.49 -1.45
CA GLY A 71 1.32 1.11 -2.82
C GLY A 71 2.32 0.17 -3.48
N GLY A 72 1.89 -0.48 -4.52
CA GLY A 72 2.64 -1.40 -5.36
C GLY A 72 1.71 -2.31 -6.14
N GLU A 73 2.28 -3.20 -6.94
CA GLU A 73 1.56 -4.11 -7.85
C GLU A 73 0.55 -5.04 -7.15
N GLN A 74 0.73 -5.27 -5.85
CA GLN A 74 -0.13 -6.15 -5.05
C GLN A 74 -1.00 -5.39 -4.06
N SER A 75 -1.09 -4.07 -4.18
CA SER A 75 -1.84 -3.21 -3.28
C SER A 75 -3.15 -2.73 -3.90
N PHE A 76 -4.06 -2.24 -3.09
CA PHE A 76 -5.32 -1.61 -3.49
C PHE A 76 -6.13 -2.45 -4.50
N GLY A 77 -6.36 -1.96 -5.73
CA GLY A 77 -7.19 -2.59 -6.74
C GLY A 77 -6.62 -3.91 -7.24
N ASP A 78 -5.33 -3.95 -7.61
CA ASP A 78 -4.67 -5.17 -8.10
C ASP A 78 -4.56 -6.23 -7.02
N GLY A 79 -4.37 -5.82 -5.77
CA GLY A 79 -4.46 -6.68 -4.60
C GLY A 79 -5.88 -7.11 -4.25
N ARG A 80 -6.91 -6.63 -4.98
CA ARG A 80 -8.34 -6.91 -4.76
C ARG A 80 -8.80 -6.59 -3.34
N TYR A 81 -8.21 -5.56 -2.73
CA TYR A 81 -8.58 -5.18 -1.36
C TYR A 81 -10.00 -4.60 -1.26
N GLY A 82 -10.56 -4.14 -2.37
CA GLY A 82 -11.97 -3.72 -2.47
C GLY A 82 -12.99 -4.82 -2.16
N GLU A 83 -12.60 -6.09 -2.39
CA GLU A 83 -13.43 -7.26 -2.12
C GLU A 83 -13.25 -7.82 -0.70
N THR A 84 -12.40 -7.20 0.11
CA THR A 84 -12.07 -7.67 1.46
C THR A 84 -12.74 -6.82 2.54
N PRO A 85 -12.86 -7.32 3.77
CA PRO A 85 -13.31 -6.50 4.91
C PRO A 85 -12.49 -5.23 5.15
N LEU A 86 -11.25 -5.18 4.64
CA LEU A 86 -10.40 -3.99 4.79
C LEU A 86 -10.90 -2.79 3.99
N ALA A 87 -11.69 -3.00 2.93
CA ALA A 87 -12.33 -1.90 2.19
C ALA A 87 -13.12 -0.94 3.09
N GLU A 88 -13.64 -1.44 4.22
CA GLU A 88 -14.41 -0.65 5.17
C GLU A 88 -13.57 0.33 6.01
N VAL A 89 -12.25 0.14 6.07
CA VAL A 89 -11.33 0.93 6.91
C VAL A 89 -10.20 1.59 6.13
N LEU A 90 -10.10 1.34 4.83
CA LEU A 90 -9.16 2.05 3.97
C LEU A 90 -9.63 3.50 3.74
N PRO A 91 -8.72 4.49 3.76
CA PRO A 91 -9.07 5.89 3.54
C PRO A 91 -9.33 6.25 2.07
N VAL A 92 -9.33 5.27 1.18
CA VAL A 92 -9.61 5.35 -0.25
C VAL A 92 -10.43 4.14 -0.69
N ALA A 93 -11.21 4.28 -1.74
CA ALA A 93 -11.86 3.14 -2.38
C ALA A 93 -10.91 2.55 -3.45
N PRO A 94 -10.43 1.31 -3.28
CA PRO A 94 -9.69 0.63 -4.33
C PRO A 94 -10.55 0.51 -5.60
N VAL A 95 -9.92 0.61 -6.75
CA VAL A 95 -10.57 0.40 -8.05
C VAL A 95 -9.98 -0.84 -8.68
N ASP A 96 -10.78 -1.90 -8.74
CA ASP A 96 -10.33 -3.20 -9.20
C ASP A 96 -9.90 -3.16 -10.67
N GLY A 97 -8.82 -3.90 -10.98
CA GLY A 97 -8.32 -4.04 -12.34
C GLY A 97 -7.74 -2.79 -12.97
N THR A 98 -7.46 -1.76 -12.20
CA THR A 98 -6.90 -0.51 -12.73
C THR A 98 -5.38 -0.43 -12.71
N GLY A 99 -4.74 -1.37 -12.04
CA GLY A 99 -3.29 -1.45 -11.98
C GLY A 99 -2.58 -0.23 -11.39
N MET A 100 -1.30 -0.22 -11.58
CA MET A 100 -0.48 0.96 -11.34
C MET A 100 -0.53 1.86 -12.57
N SER A 101 -0.73 3.15 -12.36
CA SER A 101 -0.57 4.14 -13.41
C SER A 101 0.91 4.49 -13.51
N GLU A 102 1.57 4.05 -14.58
CA GLU A 102 2.97 4.33 -14.86
C GLU A 102 3.19 5.76 -15.35
N GLY A 103 4.37 6.29 -15.09
CA GLY A 103 4.84 7.60 -15.52
C GLY A 103 5.26 8.49 -14.35
N ASP A 104 6.28 9.28 -14.59
CA ASP A 104 6.85 10.16 -13.59
C ASP A 104 5.81 11.14 -13.06
N THR A 105 5.63 11.11 -11.76
CA THR A 105 4.63 11.91 -11.06
C THR A 105 5.28 12.56 -9.84
N LYS A 106 5.13 13.86 -9.70
CA LYS A 106 5.61 14.57 -8.50
C LYS A 106 4.49 14.68 -7.46
N PRO A 107 4.73 14.21 -6.23
CA PRO A 107 3.81 14.46 -5.14
C PRO A 107 3.81 15.95 -4.76
N ARG A 108 2.63 16.49 -4.52
CA ARG A 108 2.43 17.85 -4.04
C ARG A 108 1.55 17.85 -2.81
N LEU A 109 1.92 18.66 -1.81
CA LEU A 109 1.12 18.84 -0.61
C LEU A 109 -0.21 19.51 -0.93
N THR A 110 -1.29 18.93 -0.42
CA THR A 110 -2.60 19.62 -0.36
C THR A 110 -2.58 20.69 0.75
N ALA A 111 -3.65 21.47 0.86
CA ALA A 111 -3.83 22.42 1.97
C ALA A 111 -3.86 21.68 3.34
N GLU A 112 -4.44 20.47 3.38
CA GLU A 112 -4.47 19.62 4.56
C GLU A 112 -3.08 19.04 4.84
N GLY A 113 -2.40 18.55 3.80
CA GLY A 113 -1.05 18.00 3.90
C GLY A 113 -0.03 18.99 4.44
N ARG A 114 -0.15 20.29 4.15
CA ARG A 114 0.76 21.31 4.70
C ARG A 114 0.71 21.41 6.21
N ARG A 115 -0.41 21.06 6.82
CA ARG A 115 -0.66 21.17 8.26
C ARG A 115 -0.58 19.84 9.00
N HIS A 116 -0.48 18.72 8.27
CA HIS A 116 -0.55 17.41 8.87
C HIS A 116 0.84 16.93 9.31
N PRO A 117 1.00 16.42 10.55
CA PRO A 117 2.31 16.01 11.06
C PRO A 117 2.97 14.88 10.24
N VAL A 118 2.20 14.00 9.62
CA VAL A 118 2.71 12.89 8.80
C VAL A 118 3.48 13.37 7.57
N THR A 119 3.17 14.57 7.08
CA THR A 119 3.81 15.16 5.90
C THR A 119 4.85 16.23 6.24
N SER A 120 5.21 16.36 7.52
CA SER A 120 6.23 17.31 7.98
C SER A 120 7.63 16.72 7.84
N LEU A 121 8.29 17.00 6.71
CA LEU A 121 9.69 16.61 6.45
C LEU A 121 10.69 17.63 7.03
N ALA A 122 10.28 18.88 7.18
CA ALA A 122 11.07 19.94 7.75
C ALA A 122 10.21 20.90 8.57
N PRO A 123 10.76 21.55 9.60
CA PRO A 123 10.02 22.50 10.41
C PRO A 123 9.70 23.77 9.62
N GLY A 124 8.43 24.19 9.65
CA GLY A 124 7.92 25.38 8.97
C GLY A 124 7.49 25.14 7.52
N ASP A 125 6.51 25.91 7.06
CA ASP A 125 5.83 25.69 5.78
C ASP A 125 6.78 25.79 4.58
N GLY A 126 7.57 26.86 4.49
CA GLY A 126 8.49 27.07 3.38
C GLY A 126 9.59 25.99 3.27
N PRO A 127 10.31 25.66 4.34
CA PRO A 127 11.27 24.55 4.34
C PRO A 127 10.60 23.20 4.04
N ASN A 128 9.40 22.96 4.54
CA ASN A 128 8.68 21.71 4.27
C ASN A 128 8.27 21.58 2.79
N GLU A 129 7.77 22.66 2.18
CA GLU A 129 7.46 22.68 0.75
C GLU A 129 8.72 22.48 -0.12
N ALA A 130 9.83 23.10 0.26
CA ALA A 130 11.11 22.93 -0.43
C ALA A 130 11.61 21.48 -0.33
N ALA A 131 11.47 20.85 0.85
CA ALA A 131 11.83 19.46 1.04
C ALA A 131 11.00 18.51 0.15
N TRP A 132 9.68 18.70 0.09
CA TRP A 132 8.80 17.93 -0.80
C TRP A 132 9.12 18.17 -2.28
N GLY A 133 9.36 19.43 -2.68
CA GLY A 133 9.75 19.79 -4.04
C GLY A 133 11.10 19.22 -4.49
N GLY A 134 12.00 18.95 -3.53
CA GLY A 134 13.31 18.32 -3.78
C GLY A 134 13.27 16.80 -3.91
N LEU A 135 12.14 16.13 -3.61
CA LEU A 135 12.03 14.69 -3.78
C LEU A 135 12.02 14.30 -5.27
N PRO A 136 12.61 13.16 -5.62
CA PRO A 136 12.50 12.63 -6.97
C PRO A 136 11.04 12.31 -7.30
N PRO A 137 10.66 12.31 -8.59
CA PRO A 137 9.34 11.84 -8.99
C PRO A 137 9.19 10.35 -8.66
N VAL A 138 7.95 9.92 -8.43
CA VAL A 138 7.59 8.51 -8.34
C VAL A 138 7.21 8.01 -9.73
N SER A 139 7.70 6.84 -10.11
CA SER A 139 7.53 6.27 -11.46
C SER A 139 6.17 5.64 -11.70
N ALA A 140 5.43 5.35 -10.62
CA ALA A 140 4.09 4.79 -10.72
C ALA A 140 3.27 5.04 -9.45
N VAL A 141 1.95 5.08 -9.59
CA VAL A 141 1.00 5.24 -8.47
C VAL A 141 -0.19 4.30 -8.64
N ASN A 142 -0.70 3.77 -7.53
CA ASN A 142 -1.95 3.01 -7.58
C ASN A 142 -3.13 3.96 -7.77
N LEU A 143 -4.03 3.59 -8.66
CA LEU A 143 -5.27 4.32 -8.88
C LEU A 143 -6.29 3.98 -7.81
N THR A 144 -6.80 5.01 -7.16
CA THR A 144 -7.83 4.89 -6.13
C THR A 144 -8.87 6.00 -6.31
N ARG A 145 -10.05 5.81 -5.75
CA ARG A 145 -11.06 6.85 -5.66
C ARG A 145 -11.07 7.45 -4.26
N ALA A 146 -11.21 8.76 -4.19
CA ALA A 146 -11.44 9.43 -2.92
C ALA A 146 -12.77 8.95 -2.31
N LEU A 147 -12.79 8.85 -0.98
CA LEU A 147 -14.03 8.61 -0.27
C LEU A 147 -14.93 9.86 -0.29
N PRO A 148 -16.26 9.68 -0.15
CA PRO A 148 -17.16 10.81 -0.13
C PRO A 148 -16.87 11.76 1.04
N PRO A 149 -17.24 13.05 0.92
CA PRO A 149 -17.12 14.01 2.01
C PRO A 149 -17.81 13.51 3.27
N GLY A 150 -17.19 13.71 4.42
CA GLY A 150 -17.69 13.26 5.72
C GLY A 150 -17.24 11.85 6.13
N SER A 151 -16.47 11.15 5.30
CA SER A 151 -15.88 9.85 5.65
C SER A 151 -14.79 9.94 6.73
N GLY A 152 -14.28 11.13 7.01
CA GLY A 152 -13.13 11.35 7.90
C GLY A 152 -11.78 11.17 7.21
N ALA A 153 -11.75 10.75 5.94
CA ALA A 153 -10.52 10.64 5.18
C ALA A 153 -10.03 12.02 4.70
N ALA A 154 -8.72 12.21 4.74
CA ALA A 154 -8.07 13.42 4.24
C ALA A 154 -7.04 13.07 3.15
N VAL A 155 -7.03 13.86 2.08
CA VAL A 155 -6.00 13.77 1.03
C VAL A 155 -4.86 14.69 1.43
N LEU A 156 -3.70 14.13 1.74
CA LEU A 156 -2.53 14.89 2.17
C LEU A 156 -1.58 15.23 1.03
N LEU A 157 -1.54 14.36 0.02
CA LEU A 157 -0.70 14.51 -1.17
C LEU A 157 -1.53 14.29 -2.42
N GLU A 158 -1.26 15.07 -3.44
CA GLU A 158 -1.77 14.89 -4.79
C GLU A 158 -0.64 14.47 -5.72
N ALA A 159 -0.91 13.51 -6.57
CA ALA A 159 -0.01 13.15 -7.65
C ALA A 159 -0.39 13.97 -8.89
N ILE A 160 0.46 14.93 -9.28
CA ILE A 160 0.25 15.69 -10.49
C ILE A 160 1.07 15.07 -11.59
N ARG A 161 0.39 14.63 -12.61
CA ARG A 161 1.00 14.26 -13.87
C ARG A 161 0.98 15.51 -14.74
N ASP A 162 2.14 15.97 -15.19
CA ASP A 162 2.21 16.89 -16.31
C ASP A 162 1.72 16.11 -17.54
N LEU A 163 0.43 16.20 -17.81
CA LEU A 163 -0.10 15.80 -19.10
C LEU A 163 0.50 16.80 -20.08
N ASP A 164 1.47 16.34 -20.84
CA ASP A 164 1.98 17.10 -21.98
C ASP A 164 0.77 17.44 -22.86
N ASP A 165 0.52 18.73 -23.08
CA ASP A 165 -0.62 19.30 -23.79
C ASP A 165 -0.60 18.99 -25.32
N SER A 166 -0.11 17.81 -25.72
CA SER A 166 0.02 17.39 -27.11
C SER A 166 -0.84 16.15 -27.42
N VAL A 167 -2.12 16.22 -27.13
CA VAL A 167 -3.13 15.48 -27.89
C VAL A 167 -4.05 16.50 -28.54
N GLU A 168 -3.59 17.10 -29.63
CA GLU A 168 -4.49 17.65 -30.62
C GLU A 168 -5.33 16.49 -31.19
N LEU A 169 -6.64 16.71 -31.19
CA LEU A 169 -7.66 15.85 -31.77
C LEU A 169 -7.49 15.68 -33.28
#